data_eeca76669a95fed942775a48a008897c
#
_entry.id   eeca76669a95fed942775a48a008897c
#
_cell.length_a   1.000
_cell.length_b   1.000
_cell.length_c   1.000
_cell.angle_alpha   90.00
_cell.angle_beta   90.00
_cell.angle_gamma   90.00
#
_symmetry.space_group_name_H-M   'P 1'
#
loop_
_entity.id
_entity.type
_entity.pdbx_description
1 polymer ?
#
loop_
_entity_poly.entity_id
_entity_poly.type
_entity_poly.pdbx_seq_one_letter_code
_entity_poly.pdbx_strand_id
1 'polypeptide(L)'
;MIYLDSAATSLQKPPEVARAVVRAMQSCASPGRGDHAAAMRAAETVFACREEAAALFHMTQPENVIFTMNATHALNIAVHSLVREEMRVAVSGFEHNAVMRPLYASGASILTSDTPLFDSAALIDWFERHLPECDAAVCTCVSNVF
;
A
#
# COMPACT_ATOMS: atom_id res chain seq x y z
N MET A 1 -13.34 -2.10 27.51
CA MET A 1 -13.96 -2.04 26.15
C MET A 1 -13.32 -3.14 25.31
N ILE A 2 -14.11 -3.97 24.63
CA ILE A 2 -13.60 -4.95 23.66
C ILE A 2 -13.66 -4.27 22.29
N TYR A 3 -12.51 -4.21 21.57
CA TYR A 3 -12.41 -3.63 20.24
C TYR A 3 -12.04 -4.74 19.24
N LEU A 4 -12.90 -4.97 18.24
CA LEU A 4 -12.79 -6.07 17.29
C LEU A 4 -12.62 -5.59 15.83
N ASP A 5 -12.35 -4.31 15.63
CA ASP A 5 -12.24 -3.69 14.29
C ASP A 5 -10.82 -3.22 13.96
N SER A 6 -9.81 -3.95 14.44
CA SER A 6 -8.39 -3.62 14.17
C SER A 6 -8.01 -3.76 12.70
N ALA A 7 -8.78 -4.51 11.91
CA ALA A 7 -8.60 -4.60 10.47
C ALA A 7 -8.87 -3.27 9.75
N ALA A 8 -9.82 -2.48 10.24
CA ALA A 8 -10.09 -1.14 9.72
C ALA A 8 -9.07 -0.13 10.23
N THR A 9 -8.78 -0.14 11.54
CA THR A 9 -7.75 0.72 12.15
C THR A 9 -7.39 0.24 13.56
N SER A 10 -6.15 0.44 13.98
CA SER A 10 -5.72 0.15 15.35
C SER A 10 -6.26 1.21 16.32
N LEU A 11 -7.10 0.81 17.28
CA LEU A 11 -7.57 1.72 18.34
C LEU A 11 -6.45 2.06 19.31
N GLN A 12 -5.79 1.02 19.84
CA GLN A 12 -4.68 1.19 20.77
C GLN A 12 -3.35 1.26 20.01
N LYS A 13 -2.72 2.41 20.06
CA LYS A 13 -1.39 2.63 19.51
C LYS A 13 -0.34 2.55 20.60
N PRO A 14 0.86 2.03 20.33
CA PRO A 14 1.98 2.10 21.28
C PRO A 14 2.20 3.55 21.72
N PRO A 15 2.50 3.79 23.01
CA PRO A 15 2.69 5.16 23.53
C PRO A 15 3.87 5.89 22.85
N GLU A 16 4.79 5.16 22.25
CA GLU A 16 5.91 5.69 21.46
C GLU A 16 5.40 6.48 20.24
N VAL A 17 4.29 6.07 19.64
CA VAL A 17 3.69 6.74 18.47
C VAL A 17 3.28 8.16 18.83
N ALA A 18 2.51 8.32 19.92
CA ALA A 18 2.08 9.64 20.39
C ALA A 18 3.28 10.52 20.76
N ARG A 19 4.28 9.95 21.46
CA ARG A 19 5.52 10.67 21.82
C ARG A 19 6.31 11.13 20.61
N ALA A 20 6.40 10.30 19.57
CA ALA A 20 7.09 10.65 18.33
C ALA A 20 6.38 11.79 17.58
N VAL A 21 5.05 11.73 17.49
CA VAL A 21 4.24 12.80 16.85
C VAL A 21 4.44 14.13 17.58
N VAL A 22 4.30 14.16 18.90
CA VAL A 22 4.50 15.38 19.70
C VAL A 22 5.92 15.94 19.51
N ARG A 23 6.93 15.08 19.54
CA ARG A 23 8.33 15.47 19.34
C ARG A 23 8.55 16.09 17.96
N ALA A 24 7.99 15.47 16.91
CA ALA A 24 8.08 16.00 15.55
C ALA A 24 7.40 17.38 15.43
N MET A 25 6.22 17.56 16.00
CA MET A 25 5.52 18.85 16.03
C MET A 25 6.33 19.95 16.71
N GLN A 26 7.14 19.65 17.72
CA GLN A 26 7.94 20.61 18.48
C GLN A 26 9.29 20.90 17.87
N SER A 27 9.84 20.01 17.04
CA SER A 27 11.25 20.09 16.63
C SER A 27 11.50 20.01 15.12
N CYS A 28 10.54 19.61 14.32
CA CYS A 28 10.66 19.47 12.88
C CYS A 28 10.03 20.65 12.15
N ALA A 29 10.65 21.02 11.01
CA ALA A 29 10.09 21.94 10.03
C ALA A 29 9.79 21.19 8.72
N SER A 30 9.69 21.89 7.59
CA SER A 30 9.43 21.29 6.29
C SER A 30 10.65 20.50 5.80
N PRO A 31 10.54 19.17 5.57
CA PRO A 31 11.64 18.39 5.03
C PRO A 31 12.00 18.83 3.60
N GLY A 32 13.30 18.91 3.29
CA GLY A 32 13.81 19.26 1.96
C GLY A 32 13.69 20.75 1.58
N ARG A 33 13.35 21.63 2.53
CA ARG A 33 13.29 23.09 2.32
C ARG A 33 14.22 23.82 3.28
N GLY A 34 15.51 23.83 2.97
CA GLY A 34 16.53 24.50 3.75
C GLY A 34 17.45 23.54 4.50
N ASP A 35 18.56 24.09 4.98
CA ASP A 35 19.64 23.39 5.64
C ASP A 35 19.73 23.63 7.16
N HIS A 36 18.72 24.31 7.71
CA HIS A 36 18.65 24.55 9.15
C HIS A 36 18.25 23.30 9.92
N ALA A 37 18.67 23.22 11.19
CA ALA A 37 18.54 22.04 12.03
C ALA A 37 17.14 21.43 12.13
N ALA A 38 16.07 22.23 12.09
CA ALA A 38 14.71 21.71 12.13
C ALA A 38 14.25 21.05 10.80
N ALA A 39 14.71 21.57 9.66
CA ALA A 39 14.46 20.97 8.35
C ALA A 39 15.27 19.66 8.18
N MET A 40 16.52 19.65 8.63
CA MET A 40 17.36 18.45 8.61
C MET A 40 16.76 17.34 9.47
N ARG A 41 16.32 17.64 10.70
CA ARG A 41 15.62 16.64 11.55
C ARG A 41 14.37 16.08 10.89
N ALA A 42 13.58 16.90 10.20
CA ALA A 42 12.41 16.43 9.48
C ALA A 42 12.80 15.46 8.33
N ALA A 43 13.82 15.81 7.55
CA ALA A 43 14.33 14.96 6.48
C ALA A 43 14.89 13.63 6.99
N GLU A 44 15.69 13.66 8.06
CA GLU A 44 16.22 12.49 8.74
C GLU A 44 15.11 11.58 9.28
N THR A 45 14.06 12.18 9.89
CA THR A 45 12.90 11.41 10.39
C THR A 45 12.16 10.70 9.25
N VAL A 46 11.94 11.38 8.12
CA VAL A 46 11.29 10.77 6.95
C VAL A 46 12.16 9.66 6.36
N PHE A 47 13.47 9.89 6.27
CA PHE A 47 14.38 8.89 5.71
C PHE A 47 14.51 7.66 6.60
N ALA A 48 14.68 7.82 7.91
CA ALA A 48 14.68 6.72 8.86
C ALA A 48 13.38 5.87 8.78
N CYS A 49 12.24 6.51 8.61
CA CYS A 49 10.98 5.79 8.41
C CYS A 49 10.95 5.00 7.09
N ARG A 50 11.59 5.50 6.02
CA ARG A 50 11.76 4.74 4.77
C ARG A 50 12.68 3.53 4.95
N GLU A 51 13.77 3.68 5.71
CA GLU A 51 14.69 2.58 6.02
C GLU A 51 13.97 1.45 6.78
N GLU A 52 13.19 1.79 7.81
CA GLU A 52 12.41 0.81 8.57
C GLU A 52 11.34 0.11 7.69
N ALA A 53 10.64 0.87 6.85
CA ALA A 53 9.67 0.29 5.92
C ALA A 53 10.36 -0.60 4.87
N ALA A 54 11.50 -0.17 4.33
CA ALA A 54 12.27 -0.97 3.38
C ALA A 54 12.74 -2.28 4.02
N ALA A 55 13.25 -2.23 5.26
CA ALA A 55 13.64 -3.41 6.01
C ALA A 55 12.47 -4.38 6.23
N LEU A 56 11.28 -3.87 6.59
CA LEU A 56 10.06 -4.66 6.80
C LEU A 56 9.63 -5.41 5.53
N PHE A 57 9.77 -4.78 4.37
CA PHE A 57 9.38 -5.35 3.07
C PHE A 57 10.55 -5.97 2.30
N HIS A 58 11.72 -6.16 2.93
CA HIS A 58 12.93 -6.71 2.31
C HIS A 58 13.38 -5.96 1.05
N MET A 59 13.16 -4.64 1.02
CA MET A 59 13.62 -3.77 -0.06
C MET A 59 15.05 -3.33 0.21
N THR A 60 15.86 -3.23 -0.84
CA THR A 60 17.27 -2.82 -0.74
C THR A 60 17.49 -1.31 -0.79
N GLN A 61 16.49 -0.56 -1.27
CA GLN A 61 16.60 0.88 -1.54
C GLN A 61 15.46 1.64 -0.82
N PRO A 62 15.73 2.29 0.32
CA PRO A 62 14.74 3.08 1.05
C PRO A 62 14.12 4.22 0.21
N GLU A 63 14.84 4.72 -0.79
CA GLU A 63 14.39 5.76 -1.71
C GLU A 63 13.16 5.35 -2.52
N ASN A 64 12.96 4.06 -2.73
CA ASN A 64 11.80 3.51 -3.42
C ASN A 64 10.53 3.44 -2.56
N VAL A 65 10.65 3.74 -1.25
CA VAL A 65 9.49 3.85 -0.36
C VAL A 65 8.91 5.26 -0.47
N ILE A 66 7.68 5.36 -0.96
CA ILE A 66 6.98 6.63 -1.15
C ILE A 66 5.78 6.70 -0.21
N PHE A 67 5.75 7.73 0.63
CA PHE A 67 4.60 7.97 1.52
C PHE A 67 3.51 8.75 0.82
N THR A 68 2.28 8.33 1.04
CA THR A 68 1.06 9.00 0.57
C THR A 68 0.13 9.28 1.76
N MET A 69 -0.96 9.99 1.54
CA MET A 69 -1.92 10.31 2.60
C MET A 69 -2.60 9.08 3.19
N ASN A 70 -2.80 8.03 2.37
CA ASN A 70 -3.40 6.75 2.77
C ASN A 70 -3.22 5.71 1.66
N ALA A 71 -3.57 4.45 1.95
CA ALA A 71 -3.47 3.34 1.01
C ALA A 71 -4.33 3.56 -0.25
N THR A 72 -5.51 4.16 -0.13
CA THR A 72 -6.36 4.48 -1.29
C THR A 72 -5.65 5.42 -2.26
N HIS A 73 -4.98 6.45 -1.76
CA HIS A 73 -4.20 7.37 -2.59
C HIS A 73 -3.01 6.67 -3.25
N ALA A 74 -2.28 5.84 -2.51
CA ALA A 74 -1.17 5.05 -3.06
C ALA A 74 -1.63 4.13 -4.20
N LEU A 75 -2.72 3.38 -3.98
CA LEU A 75 -3.28 2.47 -4.98
C LEU A 75 -3.78 3.20 -6.24
N ASN A 76 -4.43 4.36 -6.08
CA ASN A 76 -4.82 5.18 -7.23
C ASN A 76 -3.60 5.65 -8.03
N ILE A 77 -2.55 6.15 -7.37
CA ILE A 77 -1.31 6.54 -8.06
C ILE A 77 -0.72 5.33 -8.80
N ALA A 78 -0.60 4.18 -8.14
CA ALA A 78 -0.04 2.98 -8.74
C ALA A 78 -0.84 2.52 -9.98
N VAL A 79 -2.16 2.39 -9.84
CA VAL A 79 -3.01 1.95 -10.96
C VAL A 79 -2.94 2.95 -12.14
N HIS A 80 -3.12 4.23 -11.90
CA HIS A 80 -3.08 5.24 -12.97
C HIS A 80 -1.69 5.40 -13.62
N SER A 81 -0.62 5.05 -12.90
CA SER A 81 0.74 5.10 -13.45
C SER A 81 1.12 3.87 -14.24
N LEU A 82 0.63 2.69 -13.84
CA LEU A 82 1.08 1.40 -14.36
C LEU A 82 0.10 0.76 -15.34
N VAL A 83 -1.21 1.02 -15.20
CA VAL A 83 -2.25 0.37 -16.00
C VAL A 83 -2.68 1.27 -17.16
N ARG A 84 -2.76 0.69 -18.35
CA ARG A 84 -3.22 1.32 -19.60
C ARG A 84 -4.49 0.64 -20.09
N GLU A 85 -5.26 1.32 -20.94
CA GLU A 85 -6.53 0.83 -21.49
C GLU A 85 -6.37 -0.50 -22.27
N GLU A 86 -5.26 -0.65 -23.00
CA GLU A 86 -4.96 -1.84 -23.78
C GLU A 86 -4.50 -3.06 -22.97
N MET A 87 -4.23 -2.89 -21.68
CA MET A 87 -3.70 -3.95 -20.81
C MET A 87 -4.78 -4.91 -20.34
N ARG A 88 -4.35 -6.14 -20.06
CA ARG A 88 -5.14 -7.16 -19.37
C ARG A 88 -4.60 -7.35 -17.95
N VAL A 89 -5.46 -7.17 -16.95
CA VAL A 89 -5.08 -7.21 -15.54
C VAL A 89 -5.80 -8.35 -14.83
N ALA A 90 -5.03 -9.29 -14.27
CA ALA A 90 -5.57 -10.35 -13.42
C ALA A 90 -5.81 -9.84 -11.99
N VAL A 91 -6.95 -10.15 -11.40
CA VAL A 91 -7.29 -9.76 -10.01
C VAL A 91 -7.84 -10.94 -9.22
N SER A 92 -7.59 -10.97 -7.92
CA SER A 92 -7.96 -12.09 -7.04
C SER A 92 -9.45 -12.27 -6.80
N GLY A 93 -10.30 -11.33 -7.18
CA GLY A 93 -11.72 -11.36 -6.83
C GLY A 93 -12.05 -10.87 -5.41
N PHE A 94 -11.05 -10.68 -4.55
CA PHE A 94 -11.19 -10.22 -3.16
C PHE A 94 -10.67 -8.78 -2.96
N GLU A 95 -10.47 -8.07 -4.06
CA GLU A 95 -9.84 -6.76 -4.06
C GLU A 95 -10.73 -5.68 -3.43
N HIS A 96 -10.09 -4.80 -2.68
CA HIS A 96 -10.76 -3.65 -2.09
C HIS A 96 -11.18 -2.64 -3.18
N ASN A 97 -12.25 -1.88 -2.94
CA ASN A 97 -12.72 -0.82 -3.83
C ASN A 97 -11.66 0.22 -4.22
N ALA A 98 -10.66 0.45 -3.36
CA ALA A 98 -9.54 1.33 -3.66
C ALA A 98 -8.66 0.85 -4.83
N VAL A 99 -8.71 -0.44 -5.15
CA VAL A 99 -8.09 -1.07 -6.31
C VAL A 99 -9.06 -1.15 -7.48
N MET A 100 -10.26 -1.71 -7.25
CA MET A 100 -11.19 -2.00 -8.34
C MET A 100 -11.71 -0.76 -9.06
N ARG A 101 -12.00 0.32 -8.30
CA ARG A 101 -12.51 1.56 -8.91
C ARG A 101 -11.54 2.19 -9.91
N PRO A 102 -10.26 2.43 -9.57
CA PRO A 102 -9.32 2.96 -10.55
C PRO A 102 -9.01 1.97 -11.69
N LEU A 103 -9.03 0.65 -11.45
CA LEU A 103 -8.91 -0.35 -12.51
C LEU A 103 -10.05 -0.26 -13.51
N TYR A 104 -11.31 -0.21 -13.07
CA TYR A 104 -12.44 0.01 -13.98
C TYR A 104 -12.35 1.34 -14.72
N ALA A 105 -11.89 2.38 -14.06
CA ALA A 105 -11.75 3.71 -14.67
C ALA A 105 -10.61 3.78 -15.71
N SER A 106 -9.62 2.87 -15.64
CA SER A 106 -8.50 2.83 -16.61
C SER A 106 -8.91 2.31 -17.99
N GLY A 107 -10.06 1.65 -18.10
CA GLY A 107 -10.50 0.99 -19.34
C GLY A 107 -9.83 -0.34 -19.64
N ALA A 108 -8.88 -0.79 -18.82
CA ALA A 108 -8.19 -2.07 -18.99
C ALA A 108 -9.15 -3.27 -18.92
N SER A 109 -8.81 -4.35 -19.60
CA SER A 109 -9.52 -5.62 -19.52
C SER A 109 -9.20 -6.31 -18.18
N ILE A 110 -10.21 -6.52 -17.34
CA ILE A 110 -10.03 -7.11 -16.00
C ILE A 110 -10.45 -8.57 -16.03
N LEU A 111 -9.52 -9.44 -15.70
CA LEU A 111 -9.76 -10.88 -15.51
C LEU A 111 -9.82 -11.16 -14.01
N THR A 112 -11.01 -11.46 -13.51
CA THR A 112 -11.25 -11.70 -12.09
C THR A 112 -11.30 -13.19 -11.79
N SER A 113 -10.60 -13.61 -10.73
CA SER A 113 -10.68 -14.97 -10.22
C SER A 113 -12.05 -15.27 -9.63
N ASP A 114 -12.57 -16.46 -9.92
CA ASP A 114 -13.80 -17.03 -9.36
C ASP A 114 -13.52 -18.11 -8.31
N THR A 115 -12.29 -18.17 -7.81
CA THR A 115 -11.88 -19.19 -6.83
C THR A 115 -12.62 -19.02 -5.49
N PRO A 116 -12.89 -20.13 -4.79
CA PRO A 116 -13.55 -20.07 -3.49
C PRO A 116 -12.78 -19.25 -2.46
N LEU A 117 -13.51 -18.62 -1.56
CA LEU A 117 -12.94 -17.89 -0.42
C LEU A 117 -12.12 -18.87 0.45
N PHE A 118 -10.97 -18.42 0.92
CA PHE A 118 -10.00 -19.17 1.74
C PHE A 118 -9.33 -20.38 1.07
N ASP A 119 -9.50 -20.56 -0.25
CA ASP A 119 -8.76 -21.56 -1.01
C ASP A 119 -7.54 -20.93 -1.70
N SER A 120 -6.46 -20.75 -0.93
CA SER A 120 -5.22 -20.16 -1.43
C SER A 120 -4.56 -21.00 -2.52
N ALA A 121 -4.71 -22.34 -2.48
CA ALA A 121 -4.15 -23.23 -3.48
C ALA A 121 -4.85 -23.03 -4.83
N ALA A 122 -6.19 -23.03 -4.82
CA ALA A 122 -6.98 -22.76 -6.03
C ALA A 122 -6.69 -21.35 -6.61
N LEU A 123 -6.47 -20.34 -5.74
CA LEU A 123 -6.12 -18.99 -6.19
C LEU A 123 -4.73 -18.95 -6.84
N ILE A 124 -3.74 -19.62 -6.27
CA ILE A 124 -2.39 -19.71 -6.84
C ILE A 124 -2.45 -20.41 -8.21
N ASP A 125 -3.11 -21.57 -8.28
CA ASP A 125 -3.29 -22.32 -9.54
C ASP A 125 -4.03 -21.48 -10.60
N TRP A 126 -4.98 -20.65 -10.18
CA TRP A 126 -5.68 -19.74 -11.07
C TRP A 126 -4.73 -18.68 -11.64
N PHE A 127 -3.92 -18.04 -10.78
CA PHE A 127 -2.93 -17.06 -11.23
C PHE A 127 -1.87 -17.70 -12.14
N GLU A 128 -1.32 -18.87 -11.79
CA GLU A 128 -0.33 -19.58 -12.62
C GLU A 128 -0.84 -19.85 -14.03
N ARG A 129 -2.12 -20.18 -14.19
CA ARG A 129 -2.74 -20.43 -15.50
C ARG A 129 -2.99 -19.17 -16.31
N HIS A 130 -3.32 -18.05 -15.67
CA HIS A 130 -3.80 -16.86 -16.38
C HIS A 130 -2.76 -15.72 -16.47
N LEU A 131 -1.76 -15.68 -15.59
CA LEU A 131 -0.71 -14.67 -15.64
C LEU A 131 0.04 -14.59 -16.97
N PRO A 132 0.35 -15.70 -17.68
CA PRO A 132 1.02 -15.63 -18.97
C PRO A 132 0.26 -14.84 -20.05
N GLU A 133 -1.03 -14.62 -19.86
CA GLU A 133 -1.90 -13.88 -20.78
C GLU A 133 -2.22 -12.45 -20.29
N CYS A 134 -1.64 -12.03 -19.17
CA CYS A 134 -1.91 -10.76 -18.52
C CYS A 134 -0.66 -9.89 -18.45
N ASP A 135 -0.85 -8.57 -18.54
CA ASP A 135 0.24 -7.58 -18.46
C ASP A 135 0.54 -7.19 -17.02
N ALA A 136 -0.45 -7.36 -16.13
CA ALA A 136 -0.31 -7.05 -14.71
C ALA A 136 -1.22 -7.93 -13.86
N ALA A 137 -0.91 -8.02 -12.57
CA ALA A 137 -1.74 -8.68 -11.58
C ALA A 137 -1.89 -7.84 -10.31
N VAL A 138 -3.05 -7.95 -9.67
CA VAL A 138 -3.31 -7.40 -8.34
C VAL A 138 -3.91 -8.51 -7.47
N CYS A 139 -3.31 -8.69 -6.29
CA CYS A 139 -3.75 -9.69 -5.34
C CYS A 139 -3.72 -9.12 -3.93
N THR A 140 -4.85 -9.15 -3.25
CA THR A 140 -4.95 -8.78 -1.83
C THR A 140 -4.24 -9.83 -0.97
N CYS A 141 -3.23 -9.39 -0.23
CA CYS A 141 -2.48 -10.26 0.71
C CYS A 141 -3.27 -10.48 2.00
N VAL A 142 -3.93 -9.43 2.51
CA VAL A 142 -4.75 -9.47 3.73
C VAL A 142 -6.01 -8.62 3.51
N SER A 143 -7.17 -9.24 3.58
CA SER A 143 -8.45 -8.55 3.47
C SER A 143 -8.93 -8.05 4.83
N ASN A 144 -9.59 -6.89 4.84
CA ASN A 144 -10.31 -6.36 6.00
C ASN A 144 -11.78 -6.78 6.05
N VAL A 145 -12.24 -7.54 5.06
CA VAL A 145 -13.64 -7.98 4.90
C VAL A 145 -13.80 -9.49 5.12
N PHE A 146 -12.76 -10.26 4.79
CA PHE A 146 -12.78 -11.73 4.84
C PHE A 146 -11.75 -12.27 5.81
#